data_2ef1f8c64edb4b883b0bd0d6df1c1913
#
_entry.id   2ef1f8c64edb4b883b0bd0d6df1c1913
#
_cell.length_a   1.000
_cell.length_b   1.000
_cell.length_c   1.000
_cell.angle_alpha   90.00
_cell.angle_beta   90.00
_cell.angle_gamma   90.00
#
_symmetry.space_group_name_H-M   'P 1'
#
loop_
_entity.id
_entity.type
_entity.pdbx_description
1 polymer ?
#
loop_
_entity_poly.entity_id
_entity_poly.type
_entity_poly.pdbx_seq_one_letter_code
_entity_poly.pdbx_strand_id
1 'polypeptide(L)'
;MTPTSAPLVSRRQLVPFAALSASYFAHIGFFNPYLPLWLKSLGLSLWMIGLLTSMQAVTRVFAPYLWGWLSDRSGERVPLMRWCAGMAFLCSIGLLFNPSPWWLAVVLLLMFTHTSAMMPMSEAAMAHLVSHQGALDVRRYGRIRLWGSLGFLVTVFVSGAWFEAHGMGGFPLWTILTLAAINLSVWNLPNVREEAHHDKDQAGFGDVLRQAQTQWFFATLFFHVLSHVAIYTFFSLYLDELGYGKDMIGVLWALSVVVEIIGFFTQSRWLHWLSLPAWLCVCTGVMALRMGMTAWYGQVLWVLLLAQCLHVFTFAIQHTVCIAWLSQHFPGRLRGRGQALYAVIGYGFTGVLGALGGAALSTRLGLEAVFWVAIPVALLGLLCALMLRRAAQHHPHIPATA
;
A
#
# COMPACT_ATOMS: atom_id res chain seq x y z
N MET A 1 46.44 -8.55 -7.20
CA MET A 1 45.61 -8.41 -6.02
C MET A 1 44.27 -9.04 -6.34
N THR A 2 43.97 -10.22 -5.82
CA THR A 2 42.67 -10.88 -5.96
C THR A 2 41.64 -10.05 -5.22
N PRO A 3 40.47 -9.70 -5.86
CA PRO A 3 39.40 -8.99 -5.16
C PRO A 3 38.90 -9.90 -4.02
N THR A 4 39.10 -9.48 -2.78
CA THR A 4 38.50 -10.11 -1.61
C THR A 4 36.99 -10.01 -1.76
N SER A 5 36.34 -11.16 -2.05
CA SER A 5 34.90 -11.27 -2.07
C SER A 5 34.36 -10.84 -0.70
N ALA A 6 33.61 -9.73 -0.66
CA ALA A 6 32.93 -9.30 0.55
C ALA A 6 32.08 -10.48 1.10
N PRO A 7 32.12 -10.75 2.40
CA PRO A 7 31.45 -11.91 2.99
C PRO A 7 29.95 -11.82 2.73
N LEU A 8 29.38 -12.94 2.23
CA LEU A 8 27.94 -13.08 2.02
C LEU A 8 27.20 -12.78 3.33
N VAL A 9 26.30 -11.80 3.31
CA VAL A 9 25.46 -11.46 4.47
C VAL A 9 24.82 -12.73 5.05
N SER A 10 25.05 -12.97 6.34
CA SER A 10 24.63 -14.20 7.00
C SER A 10 23.10 -14.27 7.10
N ARG A 11 22.53 -15.48 7.09
CA ARG A 11 21.09 -15.67 7.32
C ARG A 11 20.61 -15.00 8.62
N ARG A 12 21.45 -14.97 9.66
CA ARG A 12 21.13 -14.34 10.94
C ARG A 12 20.88 -12.85 10.84
N GLN A 13 21.49 -12.14 9.90
CA GLN A 13 21.28 -10.71 9.68
C GLN A 13 19.99 -10.41 8.91
N LEU A 14 19.45 -11.37 8.16
CA LEU A 14 18.23 -11.22 7.35
C LEU A 14 16.95 -11.61 8.11
N VAL A 15 17.06 -12.46 9.14
CA VAL A 15 15.91 -12.88 9.97
C VAL A 15 15.16 -11.68 10.60
N PRO A 16 15.83 -10.67 11.17
CA PRO A 16 15.13 -9.50 11.73
C PRO A 16 14.32 -8.72 10.70
N PHE A 17 14.77 -8.63 9.44
CA PHE A 17 14.00 -7.99 8.36
C PHE A 17 12.78 -8.80 7.98
N ALA A 18 12.89 -10.14 7.97
CA ALA A 18 11.73 -11.01 7.75
C ALA A 18 10.71 -10.88 8.90
N ALA A 19 11.18 -10.82 10.15
CA ALA A 19 10.34 -10.59 11.32
C ALA A 19 9.65 -9.22 11.26
N LEU A 20 10.37 -8.16 10.88
CA LEU A 20 9.79 -6.83 10.71
C LEU A 20 8.75 -6.82 9.58
N SER A 21 9.05 -7.44 8.43
CA SER A 21 8.10 -7.55 7.33
C SER A 21 6.83 -8.29 7.78
N ALA A 22 6.99 -9.43 8.46
CA ALA A 22 5.86 -10.20 8.97
C ALA A 22 5.00 -9.40 9.96
N SER A 23 5.62 -8.78 10.98
CA SER A 23 4.90 -8.03 12.02
C SER A 23 4.23 -6.77 11.47
N TYR A 24 4.89 -6.05 10.55
CA TYR A 24 4.32 -4.86 9.94
C TYR A 24 3.09 -5.18 9.09
N PHE A 25 3.17 -6.19 8.23
CA PHE A 25 2.03 -6.59 7.42
C PHE A 25 0.96 -7.35 8.23
N ALA A 26 1.33 -8.00 9.33
CA ALA A 26 0.37 -8.51 10.29
C ALA A 26 -0.45 -7.37 10.91
N HIS A 27 0.19 -6.25 11.29
CA HIS A 27 -0.52 -5.06 11.76
C HIS A 27 -1.47 -4.53 10.69
N ILE A 28 -1.01 -4.34 9.46
CA ILE A 28 -1.86 -3.85 8.35
C ILE A 28 -3.00 -4.83 8.06
N GLY A 29 -2.74 -6.14 8.15
CA GLY A 29 -3.70 -7.20 7.83
C GLY A 29 -4.95 -7.20 8.70
N PHE A 30 -4.85 -6.82 9.97
CA PHE A 30 -6.06 -6.64 10.78
C PHE A 30 -6.51 -5.18 10.83
N PHE A 31 -5.56 -4.23 10.92
CA PHE A 31 -5.88 -2.84 11.19
C PHE A 31 -6.71 -2.21 10.07
N ASN A 32 -6.28 -2.34 8.82
CA ASN A 32 -6.97 -1.69 7.70
C ASN A 32 -8.39 -2.25 7.44
N PRO A 33 -8.61 -3.58 7.40
CA PRO A 33 -9.95 -4.12 7.24
C PRO A 33 -10.92 -3.82 8.41
N TYR A 34 -10.41 -3.76 9.64
CA TYR A 34 -11.28 -3.71 10.83
C TYR A 34 -11.32 -2.35 11.52
N LEU A 35 -10.42 -1.40 11.23
CA LEU A 35 -10.49 -0.03 11.73
C LEU A 35 -11.86 0.63 11.44
N PRO A 36 -12.40 0.61 10.22
CA PRO A 36 -13.70 1.21 9.94
C PRO A 36 -14.83 0.55 10.75
N LEU A 37 -14.79 -0.77 10.94
CA LEU A 37 -15.77 -1.52 11.73
C LEU A 37 -15.68 -1.19 13.22
N TRP A 38 -14.47 -1.05 13.75
CA TRP A 38 -14.27 -0.61 15.13
C TRP A 38 -14.82 0.80 15.34
N LEU A 39 -14.49 1.74 14.45
CA LEU A 39 -15.03 3.11 14.52
C LEU A 39 -16.57 3.12 14.44
N LYS A 40 -17.16 2.26 13.59
CA LYS A 40 -18.62 2.06 13.52
C LYS A 40 -19.18 1.53 14.86
N SER A 41 -18.50 0.59 15.51
CA SER A 41 -18.91 0.03 16.81
C SER A 41 -18.87 1.06 17.95
N LEU A 42 -18.09 2.13 17.81
CA LEU A 42 -18.09 3.28 18.72
C LEU A 42 -19.26 4.26 18.46
N GLY A 43 -20.13 3.97 17.50
CA GLY A 43 -21.26 4.83 17.13
C GLY A 43 -20.89 6.04 16.24
N LEU A 44 -19.69 6.05 15.63
CA LEU A 44 -19.28 7.14 14.78
C LEU A 44 -20.01 7.11 13.42
N SER A 45 -20.35 8.29 12.91
CA SER A 45 -20.98 8.43 11.60
C SER A 45 -20.02 8.03 10.47
N LEU A 46 -20.57 7.64 9.30
CA LEU A 46 -19.79 7.29 8.12
C LEU A 46 -18.86 8.43 7.68
N TRP A 47 -19.30 9.68 7.85
CA TRP A 47 -18.46 10.85 7.62
C TRP A 47 -17.23 10.88 8.52
N MET A 48 -17.42 10.65 9.82
CA MET A 48 -16.32 10.65 10.78
C MET A 48 -15.37 9.47 10.56
N ILE A 49 -15.91 8.30 10.21
CA ILE A 49 -15.10 7.13 9.84
C ILE A 49 -14.23 7.44 8.64
N GLY A 50 -14.78 8.04 7.58
CA GLY A 50 -14.02 8.44 6.40
C GLY A 50 -12.95 9.48 6.72
N LEU A 51 -13.25 10.46 7.59
CA LEU A 51 -12.28 11.45 8.03
C LEU A 51 -11.12 10.80 8.79
N LEU A 52 -11.39 9.94 9.75
CA LEU A 52 -10.37 9.27 10.54
C LEU A 52 -9.51 8.29 9.71
N THR A 53 -10.12 7.54 8.81
CA THR A 53 -9.38 6.64 7.91
C THR A 53 -8.57 7.40 6.86
N SER A 54 -9.02 8.59 6.42
CA SER A 54 -8.25 9.43 5.49
C SER A 54 -6.92 9.92 6.06
N MET A 55 -6.76 9.96 7.39
CA MET A 55 -5.52 10.38 8.03
C MET A 55 -4.32 9.51 7.66
N GLN A 56 -4.55 8.21 7.41
CA GLN A 56 -3.50 7.33 6.89
C GLN A 56 -2.99 7.81 5.51
N ALA A 57 -3.89 8.25 4.64
CA ALA A 57 -3.52 8.77 3.33
C ALA A 57 -2.85 10.15 3.43
N VAL A 58 -3.34 11.02 4.32
CA VAL A 58 -2.71 12.33 4.60
C VAL A 58 -1.25 12.13 5.03
N THR A 59 -0.99 11.23 5.98
CA THR A 59 0.38 11.00 6.45
C THR A 59 1.30 10.45 5.37
N ARG A 60 0.79 9.70 4.39
CA ARG A 60 1.57 9.21 3.23
C ARG A 60 2.05 10.33 2.31
N VAL A 61 1.43 11.51 2.36
CA VAL A 61 1.87 12.67 1.56
C VAL A 61 3.14 13.28 2.10
N PHE A 62 3.30 13.40 3.43
CA PHE A 62 4.41 14.13 4.02
C PHE A 62 5.37 13.28 4.87
N ALA A 63 4.88 12.26 5.58
CA ALA A 63 5.70 11.57 6.56
C ALA A 63 6.86 10.76 5.96
N PRO A 64 6.72 10.03 4.81
CA PRO A 64 7.87 9.36 4.19
C PRO A 64 8.97 10.32 3.77
N TYR A 65 8.60 11.55 3.34
CA TYR A 65 9.59 12.58 2.99
C TYR A 65 10.29 13.14 4.20
N LEU A 66 9.53 13.43 5.27
CA LEU A 66 10.10 13.94 6.53
C LEU A 66 11.11 12.93 7.10
N TRP A 67 10.69 11.68 7.25
CA TRP A 67 11.54 10.64 7.82
C TRP A 67 12.68 10.22 6.90
N GLY A 68 12.46 10.20 5.58
CA GLY A 68 13.48 9.95 4.58
C GLY A 68 14.56 11.03 4.61
N TRP A 69 14.17 12.31 4.61
CA TRP A 69 15.10 13.44 4.72
C TRP A 69 15.93 13.37 6.01
N LEU A 70 15.28 13.08 7.16
CA LEU A 70 15.97 12.95 8.43
C LEU A 70 16.94 11.75 8.44
N SER A 71 16.53 10.63 7.85
CA SER A 71 17.34 9.44 7.67
C SER A 71 18.58 9.69 6.81
N ASP A 72 18.40 10.36 5.67
CA ASP A 72 19.50 10.64 4.74
C ASP A 72 20.48 11.66 5.32
N ARG A 73 19.98 12.65 6.10
CA ARG A 73 20.83 13.65 6.77
C ARG A 73 21.62 13.08 7.94
N SER A 74 21.03 12.16 8.71
CA SER A 74 21.70 11.57 9.87
C SER A 74 22.62 10.37 9.51
N GLY A 75 22.33 9.70 8.38
CA GLY A 75 22.93 8.41 8.02
C GLY A 75 22.53 7.25 8.96
N GLU A 76 21.55 7.48 9.85
CA GLU A 76 21.16 6.56 10.92
C GLU A 76 19.71 6.05 10.72
N ARG A 77 19.53 5.22 9.72
CA ARG A 77 18.20 4.71 9.33
C ARG A 77 17.57 3.80 10.39
N VAL A 78 18.31 2.89 10.96
CA VAL A 78 17.78 1.94 11.96
C VAL A 78 17.43 2.60 13.29
N PRO A 79 18.24 3.50 13.88
CA PRO A 79 17.86 4.27 15.06
C PRO A 79 16.56 5.08 14.85
N LEU A 80 16.41 5.67 13.66
CA LEU A 80 15.19 6.41 13.32
C LEU A 80 13.96 5.49 13.24
N MET A 81 14.10 4.29 12.66
CA MET A 81 13.02 3.28 12.67
C MET A 81 12.66 2.85 14.09
N ARG A 82 13.64 2.68 15.00
CA ARG A 82 13.39 2.37 16.42
C ARG A 82 12.58 3.48 17.11
N TRP A 83 12.94 4.73 16.85
CA TRP A 83 12.17 5.88 17.33
C TRP A 83 10.73 5.85 16.81
N CYS A 84 10.55 5.70 15.50
CA CYS A 84 9.22 5.64 14.89
C CYS A 84 8.38 4.47 15.43
N ALA A 85 8.96 3.28 15.59
CA ALA A 85 8.26 2.13 16.14
C ALA A 85 7.84 2.34 17.59
N GLY A 86 8.74 2.90 18.41
CA GLY A 86 8.45 3.23 19.81
C GLY A 86 7.34 4.26 19.95
N MET A 87 7.39 5.33 19.14
CA MET A 87 6.37 6.38 19.16
C MET A 87 5.01 5.87 18.66
N ALA A 88 4.97 5.06 17.59
CA ALA A 88 3.74 4.45 17.12
C ALA A 88 3.11 3.53 18.18
N PHE A 89 3.93 2.74 18.87
CA PHE A 89 3.50 1.88 19.97
C PHE A 89 2.93 2.72 21.14
N LEU A 90 3.63 3.77 21.56
CA LEU A 90 3.15 4.65 22.64
C LEU A 90 1.84 5.35 22.25
N CYS A 91 1.73 5.86 21.01
CA CYS A 91 0.50 6.49 20.55
C CYS A 91 -0.68 5.50 20.54
N SER A 92 -0.44 4.23 20.21
CA SER A 92 -1.51 3.22 20.19
C SER A 92 -2.17 2.97 21.53
N ILE A 93 -1.45 3.18 22.62
CA ILE A 93 -2.02 3.10 23.98
C ILE A 93 -3.12 4.15 24.16
N GLY A 94 -3.04 5.27 23.45
CA GLY A 94 -4.07 6.30 23.43
C GLY A 94 -5.45 5.82 22.96
N LEU A 95 -5.52 4.72 22.20
CA LEU A 95 -6.78 4.13 21.75
C LEU A 95 -7.61 3.52 22.90
N LEU A 96 -6.98 3.26 24.06
CA LEU A 96 -7.66 2.70 25.24
C LEU A 96 -8.40 3.76 26.08
N PHE A 97 -8.11 5.05 25.91
CA PHE A 97 -8.58 6.06 26.87
C PHE A 97 -9.89 6.73 26.44
N ASN A 98 -9.89 7.52 25.44
CA ASN A 98 -11.05 8.36 25.09
C ASN A 98 -11.53 8.07 23.66
N PRO A 99 -12.78 7.60 23.46
CA PRO A 99 -13.31 7.34 22.13
C PRO A 99 -13.79 8.59 21.38
N SER A 100 -13.55 9.81 21.91
CA SER A 100 -13.97 11.03 21.21
C SER A 100 -13.29 11.14 19.84
N PRO A 101 -14.00 11.61 18.79
CA PRO A 101 -13.46 11.68 17.44
C PRO A 101 -12.17 12.49 17.33
N TRP A 102 -12.07 13.59 18.08
CA TRP A 102 -10.89 14.45 18.07
C TRP A 102 -9.68 13.81 18.73
N TRP A 103 -9.89 13.07 19.81
CA TRP A 103 -8.82 12.30 20.43
C TRP A 103 -8.32 11.20 19.52
N LEU A 104 -9.24 10.45 18.93
CA LEU A 104 -8.90 9.41 17.95
C LEU A 104 -8.16 9.98 16.73
N ALA A 105 -8.57 11.17 16.25
CA ALA A 105 -7.89 11.87 15.18
C ALA A 105 -6.41 12.15 15.50
N VAL A 106 -6.14 12.68 16.69
CA VAL A 106 -4.76 12.97 17.13
C VAL A 106 -3.95 11.68 17.27
N VAL A 107 -4.51 10.66 17.93
CA VAL A 107 -3.84 9.37 18.15
C VAL A 107 -3.54 8.68 16.81
N LEU A 108 -4.51 8.59 15.91
CA LEU A 108 -4.33 7.96 14.60
C LEU A 108 -3.36 8.74 13.72
N LEU A 109 -3.44 10.07 13.71
CA LEU A 109 -2.51 10.91 12.94
C LEU A 109 -1.07 10.70 13.41
N LEU A 110 -0.81 10.74 14.71
CA LEU A 110 0.52 10.51 15.26
C LEU A 110 1.00 9.08 14.97
N MET A 111 0.15 8.08 15.19
CA MET A 111 0.48 6.68 14.92
C MET A 111 0.81 6.45 13.44
N PHE A 112 0.00 6.97 12.50
CA PHE A 112 0.25 6.84 11.07
C PHE A 112 1.48 7.62 10.60
N THR A 113 1.74 8.80 11.17
CA THR A 113 2.96 9.58 10.87
C THR A 113 4.22 8.75 11.12
N HIS A 114 4.27 7.99 12.20
CA HIS A 114 5.43 7.21 12.56
C HIS A 114 5.48 5.84 11.84
N THR A 115 4.33 5.21 11.53
CA THR A 115 4.31 3.92 10.85
C THR A 115 4.50 4.02 9.33
N SER A 116 4.09 5.12 8.69
CA SER A 116 4.05 5.26 7.22
C SER A 116 5.43 5.16 6.54
N ALA A 117 6.50 5.55 7.22
CA ALA A 117 7.85 5.52 6.66
C ALA A 117 8.63 4.24 6.99
N MET A 118 8.11 3.38 7.87
CA MET A 118 8.86 2.21 8.37
C MET A 118 9.20 1.23 7.26
N MET A 119 8.23 0.89 6.38
CA MET A 119 8.50 -0.04 5.28
C MET A 119 9.47 0.53 4.24
N PRO A 120 9.31 1.77 3.72
CA PRO A 120 10.29 2.34 2.81
C PRO A 120 11.71 2.36 3.38
N MET A 121 11.88 2.74 4.65
CA MET A 121 13.19 2.73 5.30
C MET A 121 13.74 1.29 5.49
N SER A 122 12.89 0.35 5.87
CA SER A 122 13.27 -1.07 6.03
C SER A 122 13.66 -1.69 4.69
N GLU A 123 12.90 -1.43 3.63
CA GLU A 123 13.19 -1.92 2.28
C GLU A 123 14.52 -1.35 1.74
N ALA A 124 14.79 -0.08 1.99
CA ALA A 124 16.05 0.54 1.61
C ALA A 124 17.24 -0.07 2.39
N ALA A 125 17.13 -0.22 3.71
CA ALA A 125 18.17 -0.86 4.52
C ALA A 125 18.41 -2.33 4.12
N MET A 126 17.33 -3.07 3.84
CA MET A 126 17.42 -4.45 3.36
C MET A 126 18.07 -4.52 1.97
N ALA A 127 17.66 -3.64 1.04
CA ALA A 127 18.22 -3.60 -0.30
C ALA A 127 19.73 -3.33 -0.26
N HIS A 128 20.19 -2.43 0.60
CA HIS A 128 21.62 -2.17 0.80
C HIS A 128 22.37 -3.43 1.26
N LEU A 129 21.81 -4.17 2.22
CA LEU A 129 22.42 -5.40 2.75
C LEU A 129 22.42 -6.57 1.75
N VAL A 130 21.41 -6.67 0.90
CA VAL A 130 21.22 -7.80 -0.03
C VAL A 130 21.84 -7.52 -1.41
N SER A 131 22.37 -6.31 -1.64
CA SER A 131 23.04 -5.94 -2.88
C SER A 131 24.49 -6.41 -2.88
N HIS A 132 24.92 -7.13 -3.94
CA HIS A 132 26.29 -7.49 -4.21
C HIS A 132 26.78 -6.74 -5.44
N GLN A 133 27.90 -6.01 -5.32
CA GLN A 133 28.50 -5.26 -6.43
C GLN A 133 27.50 -4.32 -7.15
N GLY A 134 26.57 -3.72 -6.38
CA GLY A 134 25.53 -2.83 -6.93
C GLY A 134 24.29 -3.52 -7.52
N ALA A 135 24.25 -4.86 -7.58
CA ALA A 135 23.08 -5.61 -8.03
C ALA A 135 22.31 -6.23 -6.85
N LEU A 136 20.99 -6.02 -6.85
CA LEU A 136 20.07 -6.57 -5.85
C LEU A 136 19.89 -8.09 -6.03
N ASP A 137 20.08 -8.89 -4.98
CA ASP A 137 19.68 -10.31 -4.99
C ASP A 137 18.15 -10.43 -4.83
N VAL A 138 17.46 -10.42 -5.98
CA VAL A 138 16.00 -10.47 -6.08
C VAL A 138 15.39 -11.69 -5.38
N ARG A 139 16.10 -12.83 -5.36
CA ARG A 139 15.61 -14.06 -4.70
C ARG A 139 15.62 -13.93 -3.19
N ARG A 140 16.67 -13.36 -2.61
CA ARG A 140 16.74 -13.11 -1.17
C ARG A 140 15.75 -12.05 -0.73
N TYR A 141 15.67 -10.96 -1.48
CA TYR A 141 14.68 -9.91 -1.25
C TYR A 141 13.25 -10.48 -1.26
N GLY A 142 12.88 -11.23 -2.30
CA GLY A 142 11.56 -11.83 -2.42
C GLY A 142 11.19 -12.77 -1.28
N ARG A 143 12.16 -13.58 -0.79
CA ARG A 143 11.93 -14.47 0.37
C ARG A 143 11.63 -13.71 1.66
N ILE A 144 12.29 -12.59 1.89
CA ILE A 144 12.03 -11.75 3.07
C ILE A 144 10.66 -11.09 2.95
N ARG A 145 10.33 -10.58 1.77
CA ARG A 145 9.07 -9.91 1.49
C ARG A 145 7.86 -10.84 1.59
N LEU A 146 8.05 -12.14 1.29
CA LEU A 146 7.01 -13.18 1.44
C LEU A 146 6.47 -13.28 2.88
N TRP A 147 7.34 -13.11 3.90
CA TRP A 147 6.93 -13.13 5.29
C TRP A 147 5.92 -12.02 5.62
N GLY A 148 5.98 -10.89 4.91
CA GLY A 148 4.96 -9.85 5.03
C GLY A 148 3.59 -10.32 4.55
N SER A 149 3.51 -10.93 3.37
CA SER A 149 2.23 -11.46 2.87
C SER A 149 1.66 -12.55 3.78
N LEU A 150 2.53 -13.40 4.35
CA LEU A 150 2.10 -14.42 5.32
C LEU A 150 1.59 -13.77 6.62
N GLY A 151 2.29 -12.74 7.12
CA GLY A 151 1.86 -11.97 8.29
C GLY A 151 0.47 -11.36 8.09
N PHE A 152 0.24 -10.71 6.95
CA PHE A 152 -1.08 -10.16 6.59
C PHE A 152 -2.14 -11.26 6.56
N LEU A 153 -1.89 -12.34 5.81
CA LEU A 153 -2.84 -13.43 5.62
C LEU A 153 -3.28 -14.06 6.93
N VAL A 154 -2.33 -14.42 7.78
CA VAL A 154 -2.61 -15.04 9.08
C VAL A 154 -3.41 -14.07 9.95
N THR A 155 -3.00 -12.82 10.00
CA THR A 155 -3.61 -11.87 10.95
C THR A 155 -5.00 -11.45 10.53
N VAL A 156 -5.25 -11.22 9.22
CA VAL A 156 -6.61 -10.86 8.76
C VAL A 156 -7.60 -11.98 9.00
N PHE A 157 -7.18 -13.23 8.84
CA PHE A 157 -8.03 -14.39 9.09
C PHE A 157 -8.30 -14.60 10.59
N VAL A 158 -7.24 -14.61 11.41
CA VAL A 158 -7.37 -14.83 12.86
C VAL A 158 -8.13 -13.69 13.54
N SER A 159 -7.87 -12.43 13.17
CA SER A 159 -8.58 -11.29 13.75
C SER A 159 -10.06 -11.27 13.32
N GLY A 160 -10.39 -11.70 12.11
CA GLY A 160 -11.78 -11.83 11.66
C GLY A 160 -12.57 -12.80 12.52
N ALA A 161 -12.05 -14.01 12.72
CA ALA A 161 -12.65 -15.02 13.57
C ALA A 161 -12.76 -14.53 15.04
N TRP A 162 -11.72 -13.84 15.53
CA TRP A 162 -11.73 -13.28 16.87
C TRP A 162 -12.81 -12.20 17.04
N PHE A 163 -12.89 -11.24 16.12
CA PHE A 163 -13.87 -10.15 16.21
C PHE A 163 -15.31 -10.63 16.00
N GLU A 164 -15.51 -11.71 15.25
CA GLU A 164 -16.82 -12.35 15.13
C GLU A 164 -17.27 -12.94 16.48
N ALA A 165 -16.37 -13.63 17.18
CA ALA A 165 -16.69 -14.30 18.44
C ALA A 165 -16.78 -13.34 19.64
N HIS A 166 -15.94 -12.26 19.67
CA HIS A 166 -15.76 -11.42 20.86
C HIS A 166 -16.15 -9.95 20.64
N GLY A 167 -16.57 -9.58 19.43
CA GLY A 167 -16.88 -8.20 19.05
C GLY A 167 -15.65 -7.31 18.88
N MET A 168 -15.90 -6.05 18.48
CA MET A 168 -14.85 -5.09 18.08
C MET A 168 -14.10 -4.45 19.26
N GLY A 169 -14.52 -4.65 20.51
CA GLY A 169 -13.90 -4.04 21.71
C GLY A 169 -12.41 -4.38 21.89
N GLY A 170 -11.95 -5.52 21.38
CA GLY A 170 -10.56 -5.93 21.42
C GLY A 170 -9.62 -5.21 20.42
N PHE A 171 -10.14 -4.39 19.50
CA PHE A 171 -9.35 -3.73 18.44
C PHE A 171 -8.16 -2.90 18.98
N PRO A 172 -8.29 -2.06 20.03
CA PRO A 172 -7.16 -1.33 20.60
C PRO A 172 -6.05 -2.26 21.11
N LEU A 173 -6.42 -3.35 21.77
CA LEU A 173 -5.45 -4.33 22.30
C LEU A 173 -4.68 -5.02 21.15
N TRP A 174 -5.37 -5.45 20.09
CA TRP A 174 -4.74 -6.00 18.90
C TRP A 174 -3.77 -5.00 18.25
N THR A 175 -4.15 -3.71 18.21
CA THR A 175 -3.28 -2.64 17.71
C THR A 175 -2.00 -2.53 18.54
N ILE A 176 -2.12 -2.49 19.86
CA ILE A 176 -0.98 -2.41 20.79
C ILE A 176 -0.06 -3.64 20.62
N LEU A 177 -0.63 -4.85 20.61
CA LEU A 177 0.14 -6.09 20.49
C LEU A 177 0.91 -6.18 19.15
N THR A 178 0.28 -5.80 18.05
CA THR A 178 0.95 -5.84 16.75
C THR A 178 2.01 -4.74 16.61
N LEU A 179 1.79 -3.54 17.15
CA LEU A 179 2.82 -2.49 17.21
C LEU A 179 3.96 -2.84 18.17
N ALA A 180 3.68 -3.54 19.26
CA ALA A 180 4.72 -4.12 20.13
C ALA A 180 5.58 -5.13 19.36
N ALA A 181 4.96 -6.01 18.55
CA ALA A 181 5.69 -6.96 17.72
C ALA A 181 6.58 -6.27 16.68
N ILE A 182 6.08 -5.19 16.04
CA ILE A 182 6.88 -4.34 15.15
C ILE A 182 8.07 -3.75 15.91
N ASN A 183 7.82 -3.16 17.08
CA ASN A 183 8.84 -2.53 17.90
C ASN A 183 9.95 -3.53 18.27
N LEU A 184 9.58 -4.71 18.76
CA LEU A 184 10.53 -5.80 19.04
C LEU A 184 11.34 -6.21 17.81
N SER A 185 10.69 -6.29 16.64
CA SER A 185 11.37 -6.65 15.39
C SER A 185 12.38 -5.59 14.97
N VAL A 186 12.05 -4.31 15.08
CA VAL A 186 12.94 -3.19 14.72
C VAL A 186 14.15 -3.10 15.66
N TRP A 187 13.97 -3.38 16.95
CA TRP A 187 15.09 -3.38 17.89
C TRP A 187 16.15 -4.45 17.58
N ASN A 188 15.76 -5.56 16.95
CA ASN A 188 16.66 -6.62 16.53
C ASN A 188 17.34 -6.34 15.17
N LEU A 189 17.02 -5.25 14.47
CA LEU A 189 17.68 -4.91 13.21
C LEU A 189 19.14 -4.54 13.42
N PRO A 190 20.05 -5.04 12.53
CA PRO A 190 21.46 -4.64 12.56
C PRO A 190 21.58 -3.15 12.22
N ASN A 191 22.32 -2.41 13.02
CA ASN A 191 22.59 -0.99 12.76
C ASN A 191 23.73 -0.87 11.74
N VAL A 192 23.38 -0.62 10.48
CA VAL A 192 24.34 -0.35 9.42
C VAL A 192 24.26 1.14 9.10
N ARG A 193 25.37 1.84 9.28
CA ARG A 193 25.48 3.27 8.94
C ARG A 193 25.69 3.39 7.43
N GLU A 194 24.88 4.18 6.77
CA GLU A 194 25.00 4.48 5.35
C GLU A 194 25.68 5.84 5.16
N GLU A 195 26.46 5.98 4.09
CA GLU A 195 27.04 7.28 3.74
C GLU A 195 25.91 8.23 3.29
N ALA A 196 25.93 9.46 3.84
CA ALA A 196 24.96 10.49 3.51
C ALA A 196 25.09 10.90 2.03
N HIS A 197 24.05 10.69 1.25
CA HIS A 197 24.00 11.10 -0.16
C HIS A 197 23.45 12.52 -0.28
N HIS A 198 24.26 13.44 -0.74
CA HIS A 198 23.86 14.82 -1.08
C HIS A 198 23.61 14.90 -2.59
N ASP A 199 22.35 14.86 -3.01
CA ASP A 199 21.96 15.03 -4.42
C ASP A 199 21.74 16.50 -4.76
N LYS A 200 22.56 17.05 -5.69
CA LYS A 200 22.51 18.48 -6.08
C LYS A 200 21.97 18.78 -7.50
N ASP A 201 21.55 17.80 -8.31
CA ASP A 201 21.15 18.07 -9.68
C ASP A 201 19.67 17.83 -9.95
N GLN A 202 18.99 18.91 -10.42
CA GLN A 202 17.54 18.93 -10.69
C GLN A 202 17.17 18.93 -12.18
N ALA A 203 18.13 18.72 -13.08
CA ALA A 203 17.90 18.80 -14.52
C ALA A 203 17.00 17.66 -15.05
N GLY A 204 16.03 17.99 -15.88
CA GLY A 204 15.24 17.05 -16.69
C GLY A 204 13.94 16.52 -16.06
N PHE A 205 13.65 16.68 -14.75
CA PHE A 205 12.42 16.17 -14.16
C PHE A 205 11.15 16.85 -14.72
N GLY A 206 11.18 18.18 -14.86
CA GLY A 206 10.06 18.94 -15.44
C GLY A 206 9.75 18.55 -16.89
N ASP A 207 10.77 18.23 -17.66
CA ASP A 207 10.59 17.84 -19.06
C ASP A 207 9.92 16.47 -19.19
N VAL A 208 10.26 15.52 -18.31
CA VAL A 208 9.55 14.22 -18.23
C VAL A 208 8.08 14.41 -17.85
N LEU A 209 7.78 15.29 -16.89
CA LEU A 209 6.40 15.56 -16.49
C LEU A 209 5.54 16.23 -17.58
N ARG A 210 6.15 17.01 -18.48
CA ARG A 210 5.46 17.65 -19.60
C ARG A 210 5.12 16.69 -20.74
N GLN A 211 5.73 15.51 -20.78
CA GLN A 211 5.43 14.51 -21.81
C GLN A 211 4.00 14.01 -21.67
N ALA A 212 3.26 13.95 -22.76
CA ALA A 212 1.88 13.49 -22.79
C ALA A 212 1.73 12.06 -22.21
N GLN A 213 2.70 11.17 -22.47
CA GLN A 213 2.70 9.83 -21.91
C GLN A 213 2.76 9.85 -20.38
N THR A 214 3.59 10.70 -19.78
CA THR A 214 3.70 10.84 -18.32
C THR A 214 2.40 11.38 -17.72
N GLN A 215 1.79 12.36 -18.35
CA GLN A 215 0.54 12.93 -17.89
C GLN A 215 -0.60 11.90 -17.92
N TRP A 216 -0.74 11.15 -19.03
CA TRP A 216 -1.74 10.08 -19.13
C TRP A 216 -1.48 8.91 -18.20
N PHE A 217 -0.20 8.59 -17.93
CA PHE A 217 0.16 7.59 -16.94
C PHE A 217 -0.31 7.98 -15.53
N PHE A 218 0.00 9.20 -15.07
CA PHE A 218 -0.43 9.66 -13.76
C PHE A 218 -1.94 9.87 -13.65
N ALA A 219 -2.61 10.28 -14.73
CA ALA A 219 -4.07 10.33 -14.78
C ALA A 219 -4.70 8.92 -14.68
N THR A 220 -4.13 7.92 -15.37
CA THR A 220 -4.55 6.52 -15.25
C THR A 220 -4.38 6.02 -13.82
N LEU A 221 -3.21 6.24 -13.22
CA LEU A 221 -2.91 5.88 -11.83
C LEU A 221 -3.91 6.51 -10.87
N PHE A 222 -4.15 7.81 -11.02
CA PHE A 222 -5.07 8.57 -10.18
C PHE A 222 -6.48 7.96 -10.18
N PHE A 223 -7.10 7.80 -11.34
CA PHE A 223 -8.46 7.27 -11.43
C PHE A 223 -8.55 5.79 -11.05
N HIS A 224 -7.54 4.98 -11.39
CA HIS A 224 -7.48 3.58 -11.01
C HIS A 224 -7.45 3.43 -9.48
N VAL A 225 -6.55 4.14 -8.79
CA VAL A 225 -6.42 4.04 -7.34
C VAL A 225 -7.59 4.73 -6.64
N LEU A 226 -8.12 5.84 -7.17
CA LEU A 226 -9.32 6.49 -6.64
C LEU A 226 -10.52 5.52 -6.62
N SER A 227 -10.74 4.76 -7.69
CA SER A 227 -11.73 3.68 -7.71
C SER A 227 -11.42 2.59 -6.68
N HIS A 228 -10.15 2.22 -6.50
CA HIS A 228 -9.73 1.18 -5.56
C HIS A 228 -9.92 1.57 -4.08
N VAL A 229 -9.95 2.88 -3.75
CA VAL A 229 -10.20 3.36 -2.39
C VAL A 229 -11.58 2.90 -1.87
N ALA A 230 -12.56 2.67 -2.75
CA ALA A 230 -13.84 2.08 -2.39
C ALA A 230 -13.66 0.74 -1.65
N ILE A 231 -12.76 -0.12 -2.14
CA ILE A 231 -12.41 -1.38 -1.46
C ILE A 231 -11.65 -1.10 -0.16
N TYR A 232 -10.59 -0.30 -0.21
CA TYR A 232 -9.71 -0.14 0.95
C TYR A 232 -10.40 0.49 2.16
N THR A 233 -11.35 1.38 1.95
CA THR A 233 -11.98 2.15 3.03
C THR A 233 -13.38 1.64 3.38
N PHE A 234 -14.19 1.25 2.39
CA PHE A 234 -15.61 1.01 2.59
C PHE A 234 -16.04 -0.46 2.46
N PHE A 235 -15.18 -1.35 1.94
CA PHE A 235 -15.57 -2.73 1.66
C PHE A 235 -16.01 -3.48 2.92
N SER A 236 -15.23 -3.41 4.00
CA SER A 236 -15.60 -4.07 5.26
C SER A 236 -16.90 -3.53 5.85
N LEU A 237 -17.12 -2.20 5.78
CA LEU A 237 -18.37 -1.57 6.22
C LEU A 237 -19.56 -2.01 5.37
N TYR A 238 -19.39 -2.10 4.06
CA TYR A 238 -20.40 -2.55 3.14
C TYR A 238 -20.79 -4.00 3.36
N LEU A 239 -19.79 -4.88 3.53
CA LEU A 239 -20.05 -6.29 3.85
C LEU A 239 -20.76 -6.47 5.21
N ASP A 240 -20.36 -5.70 6.22
CA ASP A 240 -21.02 -5.71 7.54
C ASP A 240 -22.49 -5.23 7.45
N GLU A 241 -22.78 -4.22 6.60
CA GLU A 241 -24.14 -3.75 6.33
C GLU A 241 -24.99 -4.82 5.59
N LEU A 242 -24.36 -5.60 4.72
CA LEU A 242 -25.01 -6.73 4.03
C LEU A 242 -25.20 -7.97 4.91
N GLY A 243 -24.72 -7.93 6.18
CA GLY A 243 -24.89 -9.01 7.14
C GLY A 243 -23.80 -10.10 7.10
N TYR A 244 -22.68 -9.88 6.39
CA TYR A 244 -21.54 -10.79 6.45
C TYR A 244 -20.82 -10.68 7.79
N GLY A 245 -20.49 -11.84 8.40
CA GLY A 245 -19.69 -11.91 9.62
C GLY A 245 -18.26 -11.39 9.41
N LYS A 246 -17.62 -10.97 10.48
CA LYS A 246 -16.24 -10.44 10.44
C LYS A 246 -15.22 -11.50 10.02
N ASP A 247 -15.51 -12.76 10.30
CA ASP A 247 -14.76 -13.93 9.81
C ASP A 247 -14.80 -14.03 8.29
N MET A 248 -15.99 -13.89 7.67
CA MET A 248 -16.14 -13.89 6.22
C MET A 248 -15.49 -12.65 5.56
N ILE A 249 -15.58 -11.49 6.20
CA ILE A 249 -14.84 -10.29 5.77
C ILE A 249 -13.33 -10.60 5.75
N GLY A 250 -12.81 -11.25 6.80
CA GLY A 250 -11.42 -11.70 6.86
C GLY A 250 -11.05 -12.68 5.74
N VAL A 251 -11.93 -13.65 5.43
CA VAL A 251 -11.74 -14.60 4.32
C VAL A 251 -11.65 -13.87 2.97
N LEU A 252 -12.53 -12.91 2.70
CA LEU A 252 -12.54 -12.15 1.45
C LEU A 252 -11.25 -11.31 1.30
N TRP A 253 -10.77 -10.69 2.36
CA TRP A 253 -9.48 -9.98 2.35
C TRP A 253 -8.30 -10.94 2.19
N ALA A 254 -8.32 -12.08 2.89
CA ALA A 254 -7.30 -13.12 2.77
C ALA A 254 -7.18 -13.66 1.34
N LEU A 255 -8.32 -13.93 0.69
CA LEU A 255 -8.36 -14.41 -0.69
C LEU A 255 -7.69 -13.43 -1.65
N SER A 256 -7.95 -12.12 -1.49
CA SER A 256 -7.33 -11.11 -2.35
C SER A 256 -5.79 -11.12 -2.23
N VAL A 257 -5.25 -11.32 -1.02
CA VAL A 257 -3.80 -11.41 -0.82
C VAL A 257 -3.22 -12.74 -1.32
N VAL A 258 -3.94 -13.84 -1.21
CA VAL A 258 -3.51 -15.13 -1.78
C VAL A 258 -3.34 -15.03 -3.29
N VAL A 259 -4.32 -14.47 -4.01
CA VAL A 259 -4.23 -14.32 -5.47
C VAL A 259 -3.17 -13.29 -5.87
N GLU A 260 -2.94 -12.25 -5.06
CA GLU A 260 -1.83 -11.30 -5.23
C GLU A 260 -0.48 -12.01 -5.18
N ILE A 261 -0.26 -12.87 -4.16
CA ILE A 261 0.97 -13.65 -4.02
C ILE A 261 1.18 -14.54 -5.26
N ILE A 262 0.15 -15.27 -5.68
CA ILE A 262 0.20 -16.12 -6.88
C ILE A 262 0.55 -15.26 -8.11
N GLY A 263 -0.07 -14.09 -8.25
CA GLY A 263 0.20 -13.14 -9.33
C GLY A 263 1.67 -12.72 -9.38
N PHE A 264 2.25 -12.30 -8.25
CA PHE A 264 3.66 -11.91 -8.17
C PHE A 264 4.62 -13.07 -8.49
N PHE A 265 4.30 -14.30 -8.07
CA PHE A 265 5.14 -15.45 -8.38
C PHE A 265 5.05 -15.90 -9.85
N THR A 266 3.93 -15.68 -10.51
CA THR A 266 3.70 -16.15 -11.87
C THR A 266 3.93 -15.10 -12.95
N GLN A 267 3.98 -13.81 -12.59
CA GLN A 267 3.98 -12.66 -13.52
C GLN A 267 5.11 -12.70 -14.56
N SER A 268 6.27 -13.25 -14.25
CA SER A 268 7.39 -13.36 -15.20
C SER A 268 7.06 -14.22 -16.41
N ARG A 269 6.04 -15.11 -16.31
CA ARG A 269 5.65 -16.03 -17.40
C ARG A 269 4.73 -15.36 -18.43
N TRP A 270 3.97 -14.34 -18.05
CA TRP A 270 2.91 -13.76 -18.88
C TRP A 270 2.94 -12.23 -18.98
N LEU A 271 3.70 -11.53 -18.14
CA LEU A 271 3.78 -10.06 -18.18
C LEU A 271 4.29 -9.53 -19.53
N HIS A 272 5.14 -10.29 -20.22
CA HIS A 272 5.69 -9.95 -21.55
C HIS A 272 4.68 -10.08 -22.69
N TRP A 273 3.49 -10.65 -22.48
CA TRP A 273 2.48 -10.83 -23.53
C TRP A 273 1.89 -9.52 -24.05
N LEU A 274 1.87 -8.49 -23.20
CA LEU A 274 1.33 -7.19 -23.54
C LEU A 274 2.33 -6.08 -23.20
N SER A 275 2.23 -4.95 -23.91
CA SER A 275 2.95 -3.73 -23.54
C SER A 275 2.47 -3.16 -22.21
N LEU A 276 3.32 -2.39 -21.49
CA LEU A 276 2.94 -1.79 -20.21
C LEU A 276 1.66 -0.94 -20.29
N PRO A 277 1.46 -0.07 -21.33
CA PRO A 277 0.19 0.65 -21.46
C PRO A 277 -1.01 -0.26 -21.74
N ALA A 278 -0.83 -1.36 -22.46
CA ALA A 278 -1.90 -2.33 -22.72
C ALA A 278 -2.30 -3.07 -21.44
N TRP A 279 -1.34 -3.44 -20.59
CA TRP A 279 -1.62 -3.98 -19.26
C TRP A 279 -2.40 -3.00 -18.39
N LEU A 280 -2.08 -1.71 -18.40
CA LEU A 280 -2.84 -0.69 -17.67
C LEU A 280 -4.29 -0.60 -18.15
N CYS A 281 -4.56 -0.74 -19.46
CA CYS A 281 -5.93 -0.83 -19.96
C CYS A 281 -6.66 -2.05 -19.41
N VAL A 282 -6.03 -3.23 -19.40
CA VAL A 282 -6.61 -4.47 -18.83
C VAL A 282 -6.89 -4.28 -17.33
N CYS A 283 -5.90 -3.84 -16.56
CA CYS A 283 -6.03 -3.64 -15.11
C CYS A 283 -7.18 -2.69 -14.76
N THR A 284 -7.30 -1.59 -15.50
CA THR A 284 -8.32 -0.58 -15.21
C THR A 284 -9.71 -1.01 -15.71
N GLY A 285 -9.78 -1.75 -16.81
CA GLY A 285 -11.04 -2.38 -17.26
C GLY A 285 -11.53 -3.44 -16.28
N VAL A 286 -10.61 -4.29 -15.76
CA VAL A 286 -10.93 -5.26 -14.70
C VAL A 286 -11.33 -4.56 -13.40
N MET A 287 -10.79 -3.37 -13.10
CA MET A 287 -11.24 -2.58 -11.95
C MET A 287 -12.70 -2.19 -12.09
N ALA A 288 -13.13 -1.68 -13.25
CA ALA A 288 -14.53 -1.34 -13.48
C ALA A 288 -15.45 -2.58 -13.35
N LEU A 289 -15.04 -3.73 -13.89
CA LEU A 289 -15.75 -4.99 -13.73
C LEU A 289 -15.86 -5.40 -12.25
N ARG A 290 -14.78 -5.33 -11.49
CA ARG A 290 -14.73 -5.68 -10.07
C ARG A 290 -15.66 -4.77 -9.25
N MET A 291 -15.66 -3.47 -9.51
CA MET A 291 -16.58 -2.52 -8.84
C MET A 291 -18.04 -2.84 -9.18
N GLY A 292 -18.33 -3.15 -10.46
CA GLY A 292 -19.65 -3.56 -10.90
C GLY A 292 -20.13 -4.86 -10.23
N MET A 293 -19.28 -5.89 -10.16
CA MET A 293 -19.59 -7.13 -9.45
C MET A 293 -19.91 -6.86 -7.97
N THR A 294 -19.14 -6.01 -7.31
CA THR A 294 -19.35 -5.66 -5.91
C THR A 294 -20.64 -4.85 -5.70
N ALA A 295 -20.94 -3.90 -6.59
CA ALA A 295 -22.14 -3.06 -6.48
C ALA A 295 -23.42 -3.84 -6.78
N TRP A 296 -23.48 -4.58 -7.90
CA TRP A 296 -24.71 -5.29 -8.28
C TRP A 296 -24.97 -6.58 -7.49
N TYR A 297 -23.91 -7.27 -7.08
CA TYR A 297 -24.02 -8.62 -6.52
C TYR A 297 -23.35 -8.75 -5.15
N GLY A 298 -23.30 -7.67 -4.37
CA GLY A 298 -22.71 -7.68 -3.03
C GLY A 298 -23.32 -8.68 -2.05
N GLN A 299 -24.59 -9.06 -2.25
CA GLN A 299 -25.28 -10.09 -1.46
C GLN A 299 -24.95 -11.53 -1.90
N VAL A 300 -24.26 -11.71 -3.03
CA VAL A 300 -23.96 -13.02 -3.61
C VAL A 300 -22.51 -13.40 -3.35
N LEU A 301 -22.28 -14.20 -2.31
CA LEU A 301 -20.94 -14.52 -1.81
C LEU A 301 -19.97 -15.03 -2.90
N TRP A 302 -20.40 -15.92 -3.76
CA TRP A 302 -19.51 -16.45 -4.80
C TRP A 302 -19.09 -15.40 -5.83
N VAL A 303 -19.93 -14.37 -6.10
CA VAL A 303 -19.56 -13.23 -6.94
C VAL A 303 -18.50 -12.37 -6.24
N LEU A 304 -18.66 -12.14 -4.93
CA LEU A 304 -17.64 -11.45 -4.13
C LEU A 304 -16.31 -12.21 -4.11
N LEU A 305 -16.34 -13.54 -3.97
CA LEU A 305 -15.13 -14.37 -4.05
C LEU A 305 -14.42 -14.19 -5.41
N LEU A 306 -15.17 -14.22 -6.52
CA LEU A 306 -14.63 -13.95 -7.86
C LEU A 306 -14.09 -12.52 -7.97
N ALA A 307 -14.81 -11.52 -7.43
CA ALA A 307 -14.35 -10.14 -7.40
C ALA A 307 -13.04 -9.98 -6.60
N GLN A 308 -12.85 -10.75 -5.52
CA GLN A 308 -11.58 -10.76 -4.80
C GLN A 308 -10.45 -11.46 -5.60
N CYS A 309 -10.75 -12.46 -6.40
CA CYS A 309 -9.76 -13.05 -7.32
C CYS A 309 -9.25 -12.04 -8.37
N LEU A 310 -10.08 -11.09 -8.79
CA LEU A 310 -9.68 -10.01 -9.70
C LEU A 310 -8.67 -9.03 -9.08
N HIS A 311 -8.41 -9.13 -7.76
CA HIS A 311 -7.41 -8.31 -7.07
C HIS A 311 -6.01 -8.44 -7.68
N VAL A 312 -5.67 -9.60 -8.22
CA VAL A 312 -4.38 -9.80 -8.91
C VAL A 312 -4.18 -8.77 -10.04
N PHE A 313 -5.21 -8.46 -10.82
CA PHE A 313 -5.15 -7.46 -11.88
C PHE A 313 -5.22 -6.04 -11.33
N THR A 314 -6.13 -5.81 -10.39
CA THR A 314 -6.39 -4.46 -9.89
C THR A 314 -5.34 -3.95 -8.90
N PHE A 315 -4.43 -4.82 -8.42
CA PHE A 315 -3.33 -4.44 -7.55
C PHE A 315 -1.98 -5.00 -8.01
N ALA A 316 -1.77 -6.34 -8.02
CA ALA A 316 -0.44 -6.91 -8.21
C ALA A 316 0.15 -6.57 -9.58
N ILE A 317 -0.60 -6.82 -10.65
CA ILE A 317 -0.17 -6.53 -12.02
C ILE A 317 -0.07 -5.03 -12.24
N GLN A 318 -1.09 -4.27 -11.83
CA GLN A 318 -1.12 -2.82 -11.94
C GLN A 318 0.12 -2.19 -11.27
N HIS A 319 0.43 -2.59 -10.04
CA HIS A 319 1.59 -2.10 -9.30
C HIS A 319 2.90 -2.43 -10.04
N THR A 320 3.08 -3.69 -10.46
CA THR A 320 4.28 -4.11 -11.20
C THR A 320 4.47 -3.33 -12.48
N VAL A 321 3.39 -3.15 -13.26
CA VAL A 321 3.41 -2.40 -14.51
C VAL A 321 3.73 -0.93 -14.27
N CYS A 322 3.17 -0.32 -13.23
CA CYS A 322 3.47 1.06 -12.85
C CYS A 322 4.94 1.24 -12.48
N ILE A 323 5.51 0.34 -11.66
CA ILE A 323 6.92 0.41 -11.27
C ILE A 323 7.84 0.18 -12.48
N ALA A 324 7.49 -0.75 -13.37
CA ALA A 324 8.23 -0.97 -14.61
C ALA A 324 8.19 0.27 -15.53
N TRP A 325 7.01 0.88 -15.70
CA TRP A 325 6.83 2.10 -16.48
C TRP A 325 7.65 3.27 -15.91
N LEU A 326 7.58 3.48 -14.58
CA LEU A 326 8.36 4.52 -13.89
C LEU A 326 9.87 4.30 -14.07
N SER A 327 10.33 3.05 -14.00
CA SER A 327 11.74 2.72 -14.18
C SER A 327 12.26 3.04 -15.59
N GLN A 328 11.40 2.95 -16.61
CA GLN A 328 11.74 3.30 -18.01
C GLN A 328 11.74 4.82 -18.23
N HIS A 329 10.77 5.55 -17.67
CA HIS A 329 10.57 6.97 -17.97
C HIS A 329 11.28 7.91 -16.96
N PHE A 330 11.65 7.40 -15.80
CA PHE A 330 12.42 8.12 -14.76
C PHE A 330 13.73 7.37 -14.46
N PRO A 331 14.69 7.32 -15.43
CA PRO A 331 15.93 6.56 -15.24
C PRO A 331 16.88 7.24 -14.26
N GLY A 332 17.82 6.46 -13.71
CA GLY A 332 18.91 6.95 -12.88
C GLY A 332 18.42 7.73 -11.65
N ARG A 333 18.90 8.97 -11.51
CA ARG A 333 18.59 9.85 -10.35
C ARG A 333 17.13 10.30 -10.29
N LEU A 334 16.39 10.28 -11.41
CA LEU A 334 14.98 10.67 -11.45
C LEU A 334 14.06 9.58 -10.88
N ARG A 335 14.53 8.32 -10.72
CA ARG A 335 13.74 7.18 -10.29
C ARG A 335 13.07 7.42 -8.93
N GLY A 336 13.83 7.92 -7.94
CA GLY A 336 13.30 8.22 -6.61
C GLY A 336 12.17 9.26 -6.63
N ARG A 337 12.33 10.31 -7.45
CA ARG A 337 11.31 11.36 -7.62
C ARG A 337 10.05 10.83 -8.33
N GLY A 338 10.21 9.99 -9.36
CA GLY A 338 9.10 9.33 -10.04
C GLY A 338 8.30 8.42 -9.08
N GLN A 339 9.00 7.64 -8.25
CA GLN A 339 8.37 6.79 -7.21
C GLN A 339 7.69 7.62 -6.12
N ALA A 340 8.30 8.74 -5.71
CA ALA A 340 7.71 9.65 -4.75
C ALA A 340 6.40 10.27 -5.28
N LEU A 341 6.40 10.71 -6.55
CA LEU A 341 5.20 11.23 -7.20
C LEU A 341 4.11 10.15 -7.35
N TYR A 342 4.52 8.91 -7.68
CA TYR A 342 3.63 7.75 -7.69
C TYR A 342 2.96 7.52 -6.33
N ALA A 343 3.71 7.60 -5.24
CA ALA A 343 3.16 7.43 -3.90
C ALA A 343 2.19 8.57 -3.51
N VAL A 344 2.55 9.81 -3.80
CA VAL A 344 1.73 10.99 -3.48
C VAL A 344 0.44 11.01 -4.29
N ILE A 345 0.51 10.86 -5.61
CA ILE A 345 -0.67 10.88 -6.48
C ILE A 345 -1.48 9.61 -6.28
N GLY A 346 -0.83 8.43 -6.31
CA GLY A 346 -1.51 7.15 -6.27
C GLY A 346 -2.14 6.82 -4.92
N TYR A 347 -1.46 7.10 -3.81
CA TYR A 347 -1.94 6.63 -2.50
C TYR A 347 -2.21 7.75 -1.49
N GLY A 348 -1.53 8.89 -1.59
CA GLY A 348 -1.76 10.03 -0.72
C GLY A 348 -3.01 10.81 -1.14
N PHE A 349 -2.94 11.49 -2.25
CA PHE A 349 -4.01 12.39 -2.70
C PHE A 349 -5.31 11.65 -3.04
N THR A 350 -5.22 10.55 -3.79
CA THR A 350 -6.39 9.70 -4.09
C THR A 350 -7.00 9.09 -2.84
N GLY A 351 -6.16 8.69 -1.87
CA GLY A 351 -6.64 8.13 -0.60
C GLY A 351 -7.46 9.13 0.20
N VAL A 352 -7.01 10.39 0.30
CA VAL A 352 -7.75 11.46 0.97
C VAL A 352 -9.06 11.76 0.23
N LEU A 353 -8.96 11.98 -1.08
CA LEU A 353 -10.14 12.32 -1.90
C LEU A 353 -11.17 11.18 -1.89
N GLY A 354 -10.73 9.93 -2.04
CA GLY A 354 -11.61 8.77 -2.06
C GLY A 354 -12.25 8.48 -0.71
N ALA A 355 -11.50 8.60 0.39
CA ALA A 355 -12.06 8.39 1.73
C ALA A 355 -13.07 9.48 2.10
N LEU A 356 -12.75 10.77 1.89
CA LEU A 356 -13.67 11.87 2.18
C LEU A 356 -14.85 11.93 1.19
N GLY A 357 -14.58 11.75 -0.10
CA GLY A 357 -15.62 11.72 -1.13
C GLY A 357 -16.56 10.53 -0.95
N GLY A 358 -16.01 9.33 -0.69
CA GLY A 358 -16.81 8.14 -0.39
C GLY A 358 -17.60 8.28 0.91
N ALA A 359 -17.05 8.93 1.94
CA ALA A 359 -17.77 9.20 3.19
C ALA A 359 -18.94 10.18 2.97
N ALA A 360 -18.73 11.26 2.21
CA ALA A 360 -19.79 12.19 1.86
C ALA A 360 -20.91 11.51 1.05
N LEU A 361 -20.51 10.64 0.11
CA LEU A 361 -21.42 9.88 -0.73
C LEU A 361 -22.22 8.86 0.09
N SER A 362 -21.52 8.06 0.91
CA SER A 362 -22.14 7.01 1.74
C SER A 362 -23.09 7.58 2.80
N THR A 363 -22.80 8.77 3.34
CA THR A 363 -23.67 9.44 4.30
C THR A 363 -24.99 9.89 3.68
N ARG A 364 -25.00 10.21 2.37
CA ARG A 364 -26.19 10.72 1.66
C ARG A 364 -26.96 9.63 0.94
N LEU A 365 -26.27 8.65 0.35
CA LEU A 365 -26.83 7.69 -0.59
C LEU A 365 -26.61 6.21 -0.18
N GLY A 366 -25.98 5.97 0.98
CA GLY A 366 -25.66 4.63 1.44
C GLY A 366 -24.29 4.12 0.96
N LEU A 367 -23.78 3.05 1.60
CA LEU A 367 -22.46 2.49 1.31
C LEU A 367 -22.35 1.91 -0.10
N GLU A 368 -23.42 1.36 -0.63
CA GLU A 368 -23.47 0.81 -2.00
C GLU A 368 -23.12 1.86 -3.06
N ALA A 369 -23.55 3.12 -2.86
CA ALA A 369 -23.31 4.22 -3.79
C ALA A 369 -21.82 4.48 -4.03
N VAL A 370 -20.95 4.15 -3.06
CA VAL A 370 -19.48 4.29 -3.21
C VAL A 370 -18.98 3.37 -4.32
N PHE A 371 -19.47 2.13 -4.37
CA PHE A 371 -19.09 1.16 -5.41
C PHE A 371 -19.69 1.50 -6.77
N TRP A 372 -20.93 2.02 -6.79
CA TRP A 372 -21.54 2.53 -8.02
C TRP A 372 -20.75 3.68 -8.64
N VAL A 373 -20.31 4.64 -7.86
CA VAL A 373 -19.49 5.77 -8.34
C VAL A 373 -18.07 5.32 -8.69
N ALA A 374 -17.54 4.28 -8.05
CA ALA A 374 -16.24 3.73 -8.39
C ALA A 374 -16.18 3.15 -9.82
N ILE A 375 -17.32 2.71 -10.40
CA ILE A 375 -17.38 2.21 -11.79
C ILE A 375 -17.02 3.30 -12.81
N PRO A 376 -17.74 4.44 -12.92
CA PRO A 376 -17.38 5.49 -13.85
C PRO A 376 -15.99 6.09 -13.58
N VAL A 377 -15.53 6.13 -12.32
CA VAL A 377 -14.16 6.54 -11.99
C VAL A 377 -13.14 5.58 -12.62
N ALA A 378 -13.36 4.26 -12.53
CA ALA A 378 -12.49 3.27 -13.18
C ALA A 378 -12.56 3.37 -14.70
N LEU A 379 -13.73 3.65 -15.29
CA LEU A 379 -13.88 3.86 -16.74
C LEU A 379 -13.15 5.12 -17.22
N LEU A 380 -13.13 6.20 -16.44
CA LEU A 380 -12.26 7.36 -16.71
C LEU A 380 -10.78 6.98 -16.70
N GLY A 381 -10.37 6.14 -15.74
CA GLY A 381 -9.02 5.59 -15.71
C GLY A 381 -8.71 4.74 -16.95
N LEU A 382 -9.64 3.93 -17.42
CA LEU A 382 -9.51 3.15 -18.66
C LEU A 382 -9.35 4.07 -19.88
N LEU A 383 -10.14 5.15 -19.96
CA LEU A 383 -9.98 6.15 -21.01
C LEU A 383 -8.58 6.77 -20.99
N CYS A 384 -8.06 7.14 -19.82
CA CYS A 384 -6.71 7.66 -19.67
C CYS A 384 -5.65 6.62 -20.08
N ALA A 385 -5.83 5.34 -19.73
CA ALA A 385 -4.94 4.25 -20.15
C ALA A 385 -4.94 4.05 -21.68
N LEU A 386 -6.10 4.18 -22.32
CA LEU A 386 -6.20 4.13 -23.78
C LEU A 386 -5.49 5.33 -24.44
N MET A 387 -5.57 6.54 -23.84
CA MET A 387 -4.82 7.70 -24.31
C MET A 387 -3.32 7.53 -24.12
N LEU A 388 -2.89 6.96 -22.97
CA LEU A 388 -1.51 6.57 -22.75
C LEU A 388 -1.02 5.59 -23.84
N ARG A 389 -1.80 4.55 -24.13
CA ARG A 389 -1.46 3.56 -25.14
C ARG A 389 -1.31 4.20 -26.54
N ARG A 390 -2.20 5.12 -26.90
CA ARG A 390 -2.12 5.88 -28.17
C ARG A 390 -0.86 6.76 -28.19
N ALA A 391 -0.61 7.53 -27.12
CA ALA A 391 0.57 8.39 -27.03
C ALA A 391 1.89 7.59 -27.12
N ALA A 392 1.93 6.38 -26.56
CA ALA A 392 3.10 5.49 -26.64
C ALA A 392 3.33 4.93 -28.07
N GLN A 393 2.28 4.80 -28.87
CA GLN A 393 2.40 4.36 -30.27
C GLN A 393 2.95 5.47 -31.18
N HIS A 394 2.61 6.74 -30.94
CA HIS A 394 3.05 7.88 -31.72
C HIS A 394 4.48 8.35 -31.39
N HIS A 395 4.96 8.09 -30.19
CA HIS A 395 6.32 8.42 -29.77
C HIS A 395 6.92 7.21 -29.05
N PRO A 396 7.38 6.19 -29.82
CA PRO A 396 8.08 5.07 -29.23
C PRO A 396 9.32 5.57 -28.49
N HIS A 397 9.44 5.23 -27.22
CA HIS A 397 10.62 5.55 -26.41
C HIS A 397 11.83 4.87 -27.07
N ILE A 398 12.73 5.62 -27.67
CA ILE A 398 14.04 5.11 -28.09
C ILE A 398 14.82 4.93 -26.79
N PRO A 399 15.15 3.70 -26.36
CA PRO A 399 16.01 3.54 -25.20
C PRO A 399 17.31 4.26 -25.49
N ALA A 400 17.76 5.11 -24.60
CA ALA A 400 19.09 5.70 -24.68
C ALA A 400 20.07 4.51 -24.76
N THR A 401 20.66 4.34 -25.91
CA THR A 401 21.71 3.34 -26.17
C THR A 401 22.80 3.54 -25.13
N ALA A 402 23.14 2.43 -24.47
CA ALA A 402 24.11 2.26 -23.39
C ALA A 402 25.45 2.93 -23.69
#